data_a4456e280bbaf955a75ccb7108f6d4bc
#
_entry.id   a4456e280bbaf955a75ccb7108f6d4bc
#
_cell.length_a   1.000
_cell.length_b   1.000
_cell.length_c   1.000
_cell.angle_alpha   90.00
_cell.angle_beta   90.00
_cell.angle_gamma   90.00
#
_symmetry.space_group_name_H-M   'P 1'
#
loop_
_entity.id
_entity.type
_entity.pdbx_description
1 polymer ?
#
loop_
_entity_poly.entity_id
_entity_poly.type
_entity_poly.pdbx_seq_one_letter_code
_entity_poly.pdbx_strand_id
1 'polypeptide(L)'
;RQMCIRDRVKAEGRYLADEEKELYKYQSVDQILTKVLELSVDKERAVAKTLRKTRGSLIGVYSPIHRIGKTKYALELGKELAEKGPVLYLNLEEYAGGEHYFSKEQEQNLGDLLYYSKQETGNLGLRISMMTGQIGNMDYIRPIPVVQDLQAVTAEEWLQLFEQIVEKSIYEVLILDLGDSVNGLFSILEKCDSVHTLSIEEPAAKAKLQQYTENLLRTGHEKILEHTVQKVVRSRNGGTVI
;
A
#
# COMPACT_ATOMS: atom_id res chain seq x y z
N ARG A 1 27.46 17.84 9.82
CA ARG A 1 27.08 19.26 9.49
C ARG A 1 26.01 19.67 10.47
N GLN A 2 26.26 20.76 11.23
CA GLN A 2 25.35 21.27 12.25
C GLN A 2 24.21 22.03 11.57
N MET A 3 22.97 21.67 11.92
CA MET A 3 21.78 22.44 11.57
C MET A 3 21.71 23.63 12.53
N CYS A 4 21.93 24.84 12.04
CA CYS A 4 21.82 26.05 12.86
C CYS A 4 20.40 26.60 12.76
N ILE A 5 19.64 26.55 13.85
CA ILE A 5 18.42 27.34 14.01
C ILE A 5 18.87 28.75 14.38
N ARG A 6 18.77 29.68 13.45
CA ARG A 6 19.07 31.11 13.70
C ARG A 6 17.79 31.88 13.86
N ASP A 7 17.69 32.62 14.96
CA ASP A 7 16.68 33.68 15.16
C ASP A 7 16.89 34.75 14.10
N ARG A 8 15.95 34.87 13.15
CA ARG A 8 15.92 36.01 12.22
C ARG A 8 14.68 36.87 12.46
N VAL A 9 14.92 38.06 12.95
CA VAL A 9 14.08 39.23 12.72
C VAL A 9 14.29 39.64 11.27
N LYS A 10 13.21 39.96 10.53
CA LYS A 10 13.22 40.36 9.12
C LYS A 10 14.41 41.27 8.81
N ALA A 11 15.39 40.76 8.09
CA ALA A 11 16.41 41.54 7.40
C ALA A 11 16.24 41.29 5.91
N GLU A 12 15.79 42.31 5.19
CA GLU A 12 15.69 42.34 3.74
C GLU A 12 17.05 42.05 3.12
N GLY A 13 17.09 41.15 2.13
CA GLY A 13 18.17 41.12 1.13
C GLY A 13 19.34 40.16 1.38
N ARG A 14 19.16 38.96 1.95
CA ARG A 14 20.17 37.90 1.86
C ARG A 14 19.68 36.75 1.01
N TYR A 15 20.42 36.47 -0.07
CA TYR A 15 20.27 35.19 -0.81
C TYR A 15 20.74 34.05 0.09
N LEU A 16 19.89 33.04 0.25
CA LEU A 16 20.26 31.78 0.89
C LEU A 16 21.20 31.02 -0.04
N ALA A 17 22.21 30.37 0.51
CA ALA A 17 22.96 29.39 -0.26
C ALA A 17 22.04 28.21 -0.63
N ASP A 18 22.22 27.62 -1.82
CA ASP A 18 21.36 26.55 -2.39
C ASP A 18 21.08 25.36 -1.44
N GLU A 19 21.81 25.24 -0.33
CA GLU A 19 21.66 24.19 0.69
C GLU A 19 20.96 24.65 1.99
N GLU A 20 20.58 25.93 2.12
CA GLU A 20 19.94 26.47 3.33
C GLU A 20 18.42 26.55 3.14
N LYS A 21 17.64 25.88 4.02
CA LYS A 21 16.17 25.94 4.05
C LYS A 21 15.71 26.63 5.34
N GLU A 22 14.74 27.53 5.23
CA GLU A 22 14.21 28.29 6.35
C GLU A 22 13.06 27.55 7.04
N LEU A 23 13.08 27.56 8.39
CA LEU A 23 11.98 27.11 9.25
C LEU A 23 11.45 28.31 10.02
N TYR A 24 10.13 28.52 9.93
CA TYR A 24 9.49 29.59 10.70
C TYR A 24 9.36 29.15 12.15
N LYS A 25 9.88 29.93 13.08
CA LYS A 25 10.03 29.54 14.48
C LYS A 25 8.71 29.57 15.29
N TYR A 26 7.70 30.32 14.82
CA TYR A 26 6.40 30.47 15.51
C TYR A 26 5.33 29.54 14.92
N GLN A 27 5.63 28.25 14.86
CA GLN A 27 4.68 27.19 14.50
C GLN A 27 4.69 26.13 15.60
N SER A 28 3.70 25.23 15.59
CA SER A 28 3.65 24.13 16.55
C SER A 28 4.89 23.24 16.44
N VAL A 29 5.27 22.60 17.56
CA VAL A 29 6.40 21.66 17.58
C VAL A 29 6.21 20.57 16.53
N ASP A 30 4.99 20.09 16.36
CA ASP A 30 4.65 19.07 15.35
C ASP A 30 4.90 19.55 13.92
N GLN A 31 4.56 20.80 13.61
CA GLN A 31 4.85 21.41 12.31
C GLN A 31 6.36 21.56 12.06
N ILE A 32 7.10 21.95 13.08
CA ILE A 32 8.57 22.06 13.00
C ILE A 32 9.18 20.68 12.80
N LEU A 33 8.74 19.68 13.58
CA LEU A 33 9.22 18.29 13.49
C LEU A 33 8.92 17.70 12.12
N THR A 34 7.69 17.85 11.64
CA THR A 34 7.27 17.41 10.30
C THR A 34 8.16 18.04 9.23
N LYS A 35 8.40 19.35 9.32
CA LYS A 35 9.25 20.05 8.33
C LYS A 35 10.71 19.62 8.38
N VAL A 36 11.27 19.39 9.56
CA VAL A 36 12.64 18.86 9.73
C VAL A 36 12.74 17.44 9.18
N LEU A 37 11.75 16.59 9.45
CA LEU A 37 11.68 15.23 8.91
C LEU A 37 11.53 15.24 7.38
N GLU A 38 10.68 16.08 6.81
CA GLU A 38 10.57 16.28 5.35
C GLU A 38 11.92 16.63 4.71
N LEU A 39 12.67 17.54 5.34
CA LEU A 39 13.97 17.96 4.85
C LEU A 39 15.05 16.87 4.96
N SER A 40 14.97 16.00 5.96
CA SER A 40 15.90 14.88 6.12
C SER A 40 15.60 13.75 5.14
N VAL A 41 14.32 13.41 4.98
CA VAL A 41 13.85 12.37 4.05
C VAL A 41 14.08 12.76 2.60
N ASP A 42 13.95 14.05 2.23
CA ASP A 42 14.25 14.50 0.86
C ASP A 42 15.73 14.27 0.50
N LYS A 43 16.67 14.39 1.46
CA LYS A 43 18.09 14.10 1.22
C LYS A 43 18.35 12.59 1.05
N GLU A 44 17.79 11.77 1.92
CA GLU A 44 17.92 10.30 1.83
C GLU A 44 17.22 9.76 0.56
N ARG A 45 16.08 10.35 0.19
CA ARG A 45 15.36 10.01 -1.04
C ARG A 45 16.07 10.45 -2.31
N ALA A 46 16.71 11.62 -2.33
CA ALA A 46 17.51 12.03 -3.48
C ALA A 46 18.62 11.01 -3.74
N VAL A 47 19.25 10.48 -2.68
CA VAL A 47 20.25 9.41 -2.76
C VAL A 47 19.60 8.09 -3.17
N ALA A 48 18.47 7.69 -2.57
CA ALA A 48 17.75 6.46 -2.90
C ALA A 48 17.14 6.51 -4.33
N LYS A 49 16.61 7.66 -4.77
CA LYS A 49 16.12 7.85 -6.15
C LYS A 49 17.25 7.76 -7.19
N THR A 50 18.44 8.23 -6.85
CA THR A 50 19.61 8.12 -7.73
C THR A 50 20.09 6.67 -7.86
N LEU A 51 19.80 5.83 -6.86
CA LEU A 51 20.09 4.39 -6.86
C LEU A 51 18.94 3.54 -7.45
N ARG A 52 17.70 4.04 -7.47
CA ARG A 52 16.53 3.33 -8.04
C ARG A 52 16.44 3.54 -9.55
N LYS A 53 16.71 2.50 -10.31
CA LYS A 53 16.53 2.45 -11.77
C LYS A 53 15.11 2.02 -12.21
N THR A 54 14.26 1.54 -11.32
CA THR A 54 12.96 0.94 -11.69
C THR A 54 11.83 1.40 -10.77
N ARG A 55 10.62 1.56 -11.35
CA ARG A 55 9.35 1.76 -10.63
C ARG A 55 9.12 0.59 -9.66
N GLY A 56 8.51 0.85 -8.51
CA GLY A 56 8.06 -0.22 -7.61
C GLY A 56 7.04 -1.14 -8.29
N SER A 57 7.00 -2.42 -7.88
CA SER A 57 6.09 -3.43 -8.42
C SER A 57 4.79 -3.48 -7.61
N LEU A 58 3.66 -3.64 -8.31
CA LEU A 58 2.32 -3.78 -7.74
C LEU A 58 1.85 -5.23 -7.86
N ILE A 59 1.61 -5.90 -6.73
CA ILE A 59 1.16 -7.29 -6.67
C ILE A 59 -0.26 -7.33 -6.09
N GLY A 60 -1.22 -7.83 -6.86
CA GLY A 60 -2.57 -8.11 -6.38
C GLY A 60 -2.69 -9.56 -5.88
N VAL A 61 -3.30 -9.74 -4.72
CA VAL A 61 -3.69 -11.07 -4.22
C VAL A 61 -5.21 -11.11 -4.18
N TYR A 62 -5.79 -11.96 -5.00
CA TYR A 62 -7.25 -12.09 -5.13
C TYR A 62 -7.68 -13.54 -5.32
N SER A 63 -8.89 -13.85 -4.91
CA SER A 63 -9.52 -15.13 -5.24
C SER A 63 -11.05 -14.99 -5.18
N PRO A 64 -11.79 -15.55 -6.14
CA PRO A 64 -13.25 -15.66 -6.08
C PRO A 64 -13.71 -16.72 -5.06
N ILE A 65 -12.77 -17.37 -4.37
CA ILE A 65 -13.03 -18.39 -3.38
C ILE A 65 -12.69 -17.82 -2.01
N HIS A 66 -13.70 -17.72 -1.13
CA HIS A 66 -13.52 -17.17 0.22
C HIS A 66 -12.93 -18.21 1.18
N ARG A 67 -12.30 -17.73 2.27
CA ARG A 67 -11.79 -18.52 3.40
C ARG A 67 -10.72 -19.55 3.03
N ILE A 68 -10.00 -19.37 1.94
CA ILE A 68 -8.89 -20.23 1.52
C ILE A 68 -7.52 -19.77 2.03
N GLY A 69 -7.49 -18.78 2.92
CA GLY A 69 -6.27 -18.26 3.51
C GLY A 69 -5.57 -17.20 2.64
N LYS A 70 -6.33 -16.42 1.84
CA LYS A 70 -5.81 -15.37 0.97
C LYS A 70 -4.95 -14.36 1.76
N THR A 71 -5.48 -13.75 2.81
CA THR A 71 -4.76 -12.80 3.68
C THR A 71 -3.49 -13.43 4.27
N LYS A 72 -3.56 -14.67 4.74
CA LYS A 72 -2.38 -15.39 5.25
C LYS A 72 -1.31 -15.52 4.17
N TYR A 73 -1.71 -15.92 2.95
CA TYR A 73 -0.81 -16.02 1.81
C TYR A 73 -0.17 -14.67 1.45
N ALA A 74 -0.97 -13.59 1.41
CA ALA A 74 -0.49 -12.25 1.11
C ALA A 74 0.55 -11.75 2.15
N LEU A 75 0.30 -12.02 3.43
CA LEU A 75 1.24 -11.70 4.51
C LEU A 75 2.53 -12.53 4.44
N GLU A 76 2.45 -13.83 4.13
CA GLU A 76 3.61 -14.71 3.97
C GLU A 76 4.45 -14.28 2.76
N LEU A 77 3.81 -14.00 1.62
CA LEU A 77 4.46 -13.46 0.42
C LEU A 77 5.17 -12.13 0.72
N GLY A 78 4.50 -11.23 1.42
CA GLY A 78 5.07 -9.94 1.78
C GLY A 78 6.29 -10.04 2.68
N LYS A 79 6.27 -10.94 3.67
CA LYS A 79 7.43 -11.21 4.54
C LYS A 79 8.61 -11.78 3.76
N GLU A 80 8.36 -12.70 2.83
CA GLU A 80 9.41 -13.27 1.98
C GLU A 80 10.06 -12.19 1.08
N LEU A 81 9.25 -11.33 0.48
CA LEU A 81 9.74 -10.24 -0.36
C LEU A 81 10.47 -9.16 0.45
N ALA A 82 10.03 -8.92 1.70
CA ALA A 82 10.64 -7.96 2.60
C ALA A 82 12.07 -8.33 3.06
N GLU A 83 12.49 -9.57 2.85
CA GLU A 83 13.89 -9.99 3.03
C GLU A 83 14.81 -9.40 1.94
N LYS A 84 14.26 -9.00 0.79
CA LYS A 84 15.01 -8.53 -0.39
C LYS A 84 14.95 -7.03 -0.59
N GLY A 85 13.91 -6.38 -0.07
CA GLY A 85 13.72 -4.94 -0.23
C GLY A 85 12.47 -4.43 0.50
N PRO A 86 12.26 -3.12 0.54
CA PRO A 86 11.11 -2.52 1.23
C PRO A 86 9.77 -2.94 0.61
N VAL A 87 8.88 -3.49 1.42
CA VAL A 87 7.53 -3.94 1.02
C VAL A 87 6.48 -3.23 1.85
N LEU A 88 5.45 -2.71 1.18
CA LEU A 88 4.23 -2.22 1.82
C LEU A 88 3.08 -3.16 1.52
N TYR A 89 2.35 -3.55 2.55
CA TYR A 89 1.14 -4.35 2.46
C TYR A 89 -0.09 -3.49 2.77
N LEU A 90 -1.10 -3.56 1.90
CA LEU A 90 -2.40 -2.94 2.08
C LEU A 90 -3.50 -4.00 2.03
N ASN A 91 -4.36 -4.01 3.05
CA ASN A 91 -5.52 -4.88 3.09
C ASN A 91 -6.77 -4.11 2.71
N LEU A 92 -7.43 -4.56 1.64
CA LEU A 92 -8.66 -4.01 1.09
C LEU A 92 -9.82 -5.04 1.18
N GLU A 93 -9.77 -5.91 2.17
CA GLU A 93 -10.87 -6.81 2.50
C GLU A 93 -11.96 -6.09 3.30
N GLU A 94 -13.20 -6.50 3.17
CA GLU A 94 -14.34 -6.01 3.95
C GLU A 94 -14.13 -6.20 5.44
N TYR A 95 -13.55 -7.33 5.81
CA TYR A 95 -13.26 -7.75 7.18
C TYR A 95 -11.82 -8.23 7.28
N ALA A 96 -10.91 -7.31 7.46
CA ALA A 96 -9.46 -7.53 7.44
C ALA A 96 -8.90 -8.30 8.66
N GLY A 97 -9.74 -8.75 9.61
CA GLY A 97 -9.30 -9.47 10.81
C GLY A 97 -8.78 -8.60 11.95
N GLY A 98 -8.76 -7.28 11.78
CA GLY A 98 -8.46 -6.31 12.85
C GLY A 98 -7.19 -6.64 13.64
N GLU A 99 -7.31 -6.67 14.97
CA GLU A 99 -6.18 -6.88 15.89
C GLU A 99 -5.52 -8.26 15.81
N HIS A 100 -6.12 -9.22 15.11
CA HIS A 100 -5.48 -10.51 14.87
C HIS A 100 -4.24 -10.38 13.97
N TYR A 101 -4.24 -9.41 13.06
CA TYR A 101 -3.13 -9.18 12.12
C TYR A 101 -2.43 -7.85 12.34
N PHE A 102 -3.12 -6.83 12.87
CA PHE A 102 -2.64 -5.45 12.89
C PHE A 102 -2.59 -4.90 14.31
N SER A 103 -1.50 -4.22 14.67
CA SER A 103 -1.36 -3.60 16.00
C SER A 103 -2.39 -2.48 16.23
N LYS A 104 -2.81 -2.30 17.49
CA LYS A 104 -3.64 -1.17 17.93
C LYS A 104 -2.88 0.16 18.02
N GLU A 105 -1.57 0.13 18.04
CA GLU A 105 -0.75 1.31 18.30
C GLU A 105 -0.83 2.35 17.17
N GLN A 106 -1.14 1.93 15.93
CA GLN A 106 -1.40 2.85 14.84
C GLN A 106 -2.85 3.35 14.92
N GLU A 107 -3.03 4.64 15.13
CA GLU A 107 -4.35 5.28 15.11
C GLU A 107 -4.87 5.52 13.69
N GLN A 108 -3.95 5.85 12.75
CA GLN A 108 -4.28 6.16 11.36
C GLN A 108 -4.43 4.89 10.52
N ASN A 109 -5.26 4.98 9.48
CA ASN A 109 -5.61 3.87 8.59
C ASN A 109 -5.53 4.27 7.11
N LEU A 110 -5.86 3.35 6.22
CA LEU A 110 -5.80 3.54 4.77
C LEU A 110 -6.74 4.65 4.26
N GLY A 111 -7.85 4.93 4.96
CA GLY A 111 -8.74 6.06 4.66
C GLY A 111 -8.04 7.41 4.90
N ASP A 112 -7.27 7.51 5.98
CA ASP A 112 -6.47 8.71 6.27
C ASP A 112 -5.37 8.90 5.20
N LEU A 113 -4.74 7.80 4.74
CA LEU A 113 -3.76 7.87 3.66
C LEU A 113 -4.38 8.36 2.35
N LEU A 114 -5.58 7.86 1.99
CA LEU A 114 -6.34 8.35 0.83
C LEU A 114 -6.63 9.85 0.94
N TYR A 115 -7.01 10.31 2.12
CA TYR A 115 -7.21 11.74 2.35
C TYR A 115 -5.92 12.54 2.12
N TYR A 116 -4.78 12.10 2.67
CA TYR A 116 -3.50 12.78 2.47
C TYR A 116 -2.99 12.72 1.02
N SER A 117 -3.27 11.65 0.30
CA SER A 117 -2.84 11.50 -1.10
C SER A 117 -3.49 12.51 -2.05
N LYS A 118 -4.69 13.03 -1.68
CA LYS A 118 -5.43 14.05 -2.43
C LYS A 118 -4.94 15.47 -2.13
N GLN A 119 -4.15 15.67 -1.09
CA GLN A 119 -3.61 16.99 -0.76
C GLN A 119 -2.35 17.25 -1.59
N GLU A 120 -2.33 18.34 -2.34
CA GLU A 120 -1.17 18.74 -3.15
C GLU A 120 0.06 19.12 -2.29
N THR A 121 -0.16 19.47 -1.03
CA THR A 121 0.86 19.94 -0.09
C THR A 121 1.26 18.83 0.88
N GLY A 122 2.42 18.22 0.67
CA GLY A 122 3.00 17.28 1.63
C GLY A 122 3.84 16.18 0.98
N ASN A 123 4.80 15.67 1.71
CA ASN A 123 5.58 14.52 1.32
C ASN A 123 4.81 13.22 1.65
N LEU A 124 4.08 12.66 0.66
CA LEU A 124 3.29 11.44 0.85
C LEU A 124 4.10 10.30 1.45
N GLY A 125 5.34 10.12 1.05
CA GLY A 125 6.16 9.05 1.59
C GLY A 125 6.57 9.25 3.04
N LEU A 126 6.71 10.49 3.51
CA LEU A 126 6.88 10.75 4.94
C LEU A 126 5.58 10.40 5.69
N ARG A 127 4.43 10.78 5.14
CA ARG A 127 3.12 10.41 5.71
C ARG A 127 2.99 8.90 5.83
N ILE A 128 3.32 8.15 4.78
CA ILE A 128 3.32 6.69 4.81
C ILE A 128 4.21 6.18 5.95
N SER A 129 5.47 6.65 6.05
CA SER A 129 6.41 6.21 7.10
C SER A 129 5.92 6.47 8.53
N MET A 130 5.11 7.51 8.74
CA MET A 130 4.51 7.82 10.05
C MET A 130 3.28 6.98 10.37
N MET A 131 2.62 6.40 9.34
CA MET A 131 1.37 5.65 9.47
C MET A 131 1.58 4.14 9.47
N THR A 132 2.77 3.67 9.11
CA THR A 132 3.05 2.24 8.99
C THR A 132 3.26 1.58 10.34
N GLY A 133 2.68 0.37 10.48
CA GLY A 133 3.09 -0.63 11.44
C GLY A 133 3.94 -1.71 10.76
N GLN A 134 4.52 -2.63 11.52
CA GLN A 134 5.38 -3.68 11.00
C GLN A 134 4.90 -5.09 11.36
N ILE A 135 5.01 -6.00 10.39
CA ILE A 135 4.83 -7.45 10.57
C ILE A 135 6.11 -8.13 10.05
N GLY A 136 7.01 -8.49 10.97
CA GLY A 136 8.38 -8.86 10.58
C GLY A 136 9.12 -7.67 9.98
N ASN A 137 9.68 -7.84 8.77
CA ASN A 137 10.37 -6.77 8.04
C ASN A 137 9.44 -6.05 7.03
N MET A 138 8.17 -6.43 6.95
CA MET A 138 7.19 -5.85 6.05
C MET A 138 6.41 -4.75 6.76
N ASP A 139 6.29 -3.60 6.12
CA ASP A 139 5.45 -2.50 6.58
C ASP A 139 3.99 -2.72 6.12
N TYR A 140 3.04 -2.25 6.92
CA TYR A 140 1.62 -2.24 6.57
C TYR A 140 0.95 -0.93 7.01
N ILE A 141 -0.16 -0.59 6.37
CA ILE A 141 -1.09 0.45 6.86
C ILE A 141 -2.36 -0.25 7.33
N ARG A 142 -2.90 0.19 8.46
CA ARG A 142 -4.16 -0.37 8.97
C ARG A 142 -5.27 -0.26 7.92
N PRO A 143 -6.07 -1.33 7.73
CA PRO A 143 -7.18 -1.29 6.80
C PRO A 143 -8.25 -0.29 7.22
N ILE A 144 -9.11 0.09 6.27
CA ILE A 144 -10.30 0.91 6.54
C ILE A 144 -11.25 0.09 7.43
N PRO A 145 -11.65 0.60 8.62
CA PRO A 145 -12.43 -0.20 9.57
C PRO A 145 -13.91 -0.33 9.20
N VAL A 146 -14.41 0.56 8.35
CA VAL A 146 -15.84 0.63 7.97
C VAL A 146 -16.00 0.22 6.51
N VAL A 147 -16.79 -0.83 6.27
CA VAL A 147 -16.98 -1.41 4.92
C VAL A 147 -17.56 -0.38 3.94
N GLN A 148 -18.49 0.46 4.39
CA GLN A 148 -19.10 1.50 3.57
C GLN A 148 -18.08 2.53 3.10
N ASP A 149 -17.09 2.87 3.94
CA ASP A 149 -16.02 3.79 3.58
C ASP A 149 -15.09 3.16 2.55
N LEU A 150 -14.79 1.86 2.68
CA LEU A 150 -14.03 1.10 1.68
C LEU A 150 -14.74 1.10 0.32
N GLN A 151 -16.05 0.85 0.32
CA GLN A 151 -16.88 0.80 -0.88
C GLN A 151 -17.09 2.18 -1.53
N ALA A 152 -16.99 3.26 -0.75
CA ALA A 152 -17.16 4.62 -1.25
C ALA A 152 -15.95 5.12 -2.06
N VAL A 153 -14.77 4.50 -1.90
CA VAL A 153 -13.56 4.87 -2.65
C VAL A 153 -13.71 4.42 -4.10
N THR A 154 -13.50 5.32 -5.04
CA THR A 154 -13.59 5.01 -6.47
C THR A 154 -12.38 4.26 -7.00
N ALA A 155 -12.52 3.62 -8.15
CA ALA A 155 -11.41 2.95 -8.83
C ALA A 155 -10.25 3.91 -9.12
N GLU A 156 -10.57 5.12 -9.57
CA GLU A 156 -9.60 6.17 -9.90
C GLU A 156 -8.79 6.58 -8.67
N GLU A 157 -9.46 6.75 -7.53
CA GLU A 157 -8.80 7.12 -6.27
C GLU A 157 -7.82 6.03 -5.80
N TRP A 158 -8.23 4.75 -5.91
CA TRP A 158 -7.35 3.62 -5.63
C TRP A 158 -6.13 3.60 -6.54
N LEU A 159 -6.35 3.68 -7.85
CA LEU A 159 -5.27 3.64 -8.84
C LEU A 159 -4.29 4.80 -8.66
N GLN A 160 -4.81 6.00 -8.40
CA GLN A 160 -3.98 7.17 -8.13
C GLN A 160 -3.14 7.02 -6.87
N LEU A 161 -3.72 6.47 -5.78
CA LEU A 161 -2.98 6.20 -4.55
C LEU A 161 -1.85 5.19 -4.79
N PHE A 162 -2.15 4.05 -5.44
CA PHE A 162 -1.15 3.01 -5.68
C PHE A 162 -0.01 3.52 -6.57
N GLU A 163 -0.32 4.26 -7.62
CA GLU A 163 0.69 4.90 -8.46
C GLU A 163 1.58 5.86 -7.67
N GLN A 164 0.98 6.71 -6.84
CA GLN A 164 1.74 7.61 -5.98
C GLN A 164 2.65 6.86 -4.99
N ILE A 165 2.18 5.73 -4.43
CA ILE A 165 3.00 4.93 -3.53
C ILE A 165 4.20 4.35 -4.28
N VAL A 166 3.99 3.67 -5.40
CA VAL A 166 5.08 3.01 -6.15
C VAL A 166 6.07 4.00 -6.78
N GLU A 167 5.64 5.24 -7.06
CA GLU A 167 6.50 6.28 -7.63
C GLU A 167 7.19 7.15 -6.58
N LYS A 168 6.49 7.49 -5.50
CA LYS A 168 6.91 8.55 -4.55
C LYS A 168 7.31 8.01 -3.17
N SER A 169 7.26 6.70 -2.93
CA SER A 169 7.67 6.10 -1.66
C SER A 169 8.99 5.33 -1.76
N ILE A 170 9.46 4.78 -0.64
CA ILE A 170 10.66 3.92 -0.59
C ILE A 170 10.37 2.48 -1.03
N TYR A 171 9.09 2.08 -1.12
CA TYR A 171 8.70 0.69 -1.31
C TYR A 171 9.00 0.20 -2.74
N GLU A 172 9.63 -0.96 -2.82
CA GLU A 172 9.93 -1.66 -4.07
C GLU A 172 8.78 -2.58 -4.49
N VAL A 173 8.00 -3.02 -3.50
CA VAL A 173 6.81 -3.84 -3.73
C VAL A 173 5.64 -3.29 -2.92
N LEU A 174 4.51 -3.14 -3.59
CA LEU A 174 3.21 -2.88 -2.98
C LEU A 174 2.33 -4.12 -3.15
N ILE A 175 1.90 -4.73 -2.04
CA ILE A 175 1.00 -5.88 -2.04
C ILE A 175 -0.41 -5.41 -1.68
N LEU A 176 -1.38 -5.75 -2.53
CA LEU A 176 -2.79 -5.51 -2.32
C LEU A 176 -3.50 -6.83 -2.02
N ASP A 177 -4.05 -6.97 -0.82
CA ASP A 177 -4.96 -8.07 -0.45
C ASP A 177 -6.40 -7.61 -0.73
N LEU A 178 -6.97 -8.06 -1.85
CA LEU A 178 -8.17 -7.50 -2.43
C LEU A 178 -9.43 -8.32 -2.07
N GLY A 179 -10.45 -7.65 -1.54
CA GLY A 179 -11.80 -8.17 -1.34
C GLY A 179 -12.72 -7.91 -2.54
N ASP A 180 -13.91 -8.53 -2.53
CA ASP A 180 -14.90 -8.38 -3.60
C ASP A 180 -15.62 -7.02 -3.55
N SER A 181 -15.61 -6.35 -2.40
CA SER A 181 -16.30 -5.07 -2.20
C SER A 181 -15.49 -3.85 -2.67
N VAL A 182 -14.26 -4.07 -3.14
CA VAL A 182 -13.44 -2.96 -3.65
C VAL A 182 -14.01 -2.46 -4.97
N ASN A 183 -14.36 -1.19 -5.01
CA ASN A 183 -14.86 -0.57 -6.24
C ASN A 183 -13.76 -0.53 -7.30
N GLY A 184 -14.08 -0.98 -8.51
CA GLY A 184 -13.11 -1.07 -9.61
C GLY A 184 -12.10 -2.22 -9.48
N LEU A 185 -12.45 -3.30 -8.77
CA LEU A 185 -11.58 -4.46 -8.54
C LEU A 185 -10.84 -4.91 -9.81
N PHE A 186 -11.55 -5.09 -10.94
CA PHE A 186 -10.91 -5.57 -12.18
C PHE A 186 -9.96 -4.52 -12.78
N SER A 187 -10.30 -3.24 -12.70
CA SER A 187 -9.40 -2.16 -13.13
C SER A 187 -8.11 -2.11 -12.28
N ILE A 188 -8.22 -2.41 -10.98
CA ILE A 188 -7.07 -2.52 -10.09
C ILE A 188 -6.21 -3.74 -10.45
N LEU A 189 -6.84 -4.91 -10.66
CA LEU A 189 -6.15 -6.14 -11.05
C LEU A 189 -5.42 -5.98 -12.39
N GLU A 190 -5.98 -5.27 -13.37
CA GLU A 190 -5.32 -4.97 -14.65
C GLU A 190 -4.06 -4.10 -14.50
N LYS A 191 -3.99 -3.28 -13.46
CA LYS A 191 -2.84 -2.41 -13.20
C LYS A 191 -1.74 -3.08 -12.37
N CYS A 192 -2.03 -4.25 -11.80
CA CYS A 192 -1.02 -5.04 -11.09
C CYS A 192 0.01 -5.60 -12.08
N ASP A 193 1.29 -5.59 -11.70
CA ASP A 193 2.37 -6.23 -12.46
C ASP A 193 2.26 -7.77 -12.38
N SER A 194 1.67 -8.28 -11.29
CA SER A 194 1.25 -9.68 -11.17
C SER A 194 0.02 -9.83 -10.28
N VAL A 195 -0.82 -10.81 -10.59
CA VAL A 195 -2.00 -11.16 -9.80
C VAL A 195 -1.86 -12.60 -9.29
N HIS A 196 -1.81 -12.78 -7.98
CA HIS A 196 -1.78 -14.11 -7.37
C HIS A 196 -3.21 -14.55 -7.06
N THR A 197 -3.73 -15.49 -7.88
CA THR A 197 -5.07 -16.04 -7.70
C THR A 197 -4.98 -17.40 -6.99
N LEU A 198 -5.55 -17.46 -5.79
CA LEU A 198 -5.55 -18.67 -4.98
C LEU A 198 -6.72 -19.59 -5.36
N SER A 199 -6.45 -20.88 -5.33
CA SER A 199 -7.46 -21.92 -5.53
C SER A 199 -7.20 -23.13 -4.61
N ILE A 200 -8.20 -24.01 -4.50
CA ILE A 200 -8.10 -25.31 -3.83
C ILE A 200 -8.61 -26.42 -4.77
N GLU A 201 -8.15 -27.64 -4.54
CA GLU A 201 -8.49 -28.82 -5.34
C GLU A 201 -9.89 -29.38 -5.00
N GLU A 202 -10.92 -28.53 -5.10
CA GLU A 202 -12.31 -28.90 -4.85
C GLU A 202 -13.18 -28.56 -6.09
N PRO A 203 -14.21 -29.40 -6.43
CA PRO A 203 -15.04 -29.15 -7.60
C PRO A 203 -15.75 -27.80 -7.57
N ALA A 204 -16.28 -27.40 -6.43
CA ALA A 204 -16.95 -26.11 -6.26
C ALA A 204 -15.97 -24.91 -6.44
N ALA A 205 -14.75 -25.04 -5.95
CA ALA A 205 -13.71 -24.03 -6.12
C ALA A 205 -13.29 -23.89 -7.58
N LYS A 206 -13.12 -25.03 -8.30
CA LYS A 206 -12.84 -25.03 -9.75
C LYS A 206 -13.95 -24.35 -10.55
N ALA A 207 -15.22 -24.63 -10.20
CA ALA A 207 -16.36 -23.98 -10.84
C ALA A 207 -16.39 -22.46 -10.63
N LYS A 208 -16.11 -21.98 -9.41
CA LYS A 208 -15.99 -20.54 -9.12
C LYS A 208 -14.86 -19.89 -9.90
N LEU A 209 -13.70 -20.54 -9.98
CA LEU A 209 -12.55 -20.04 -10.71
C LEU A 209 -12.84 -19.97 -12.23
N GLN A 210 -13.53 -20.99 -12.76
CA GLN A 210 -13.97 -20.98 -14.15
C GLN A 210 -14.94 -19.82 -14.40
N GLN A 211 -15.95 -19.63 -13.54
CA GLN A 211 -16.89 -18.53 -13.65
C GLN A 211 -16.20 -17.15 -13.58
N TYR A 212 -15.19 -17.00 -12.71
CA TYR A 212 -14.36 -15.81 -12.65
C TYR A 212 -13.64 -15.55 -13.97
N THR A 213 -12.99 -16.55 -14.52
CA THR A 213 -12.29 -16.48 -15.83
C THR A 213 -13.27 -16.09 -16.95
N GLU A 214 -14.44 -16.74 -17.01
CA GLU A 214 -15.47 -16.42 -17.99
C GLU A 214 -16.00 -14.98 -17.83
N ASN A 215 -16.11 -14.49 -16.59
CA ASN A 215 -16.54 -13.12 -16.32
C ASN A 215 -15.51 -12.11 -16.83
N LEU A 216 -14.21 -12.36 -16.58
CA LEU A 216 -13.13 -11.50 -17.11
C LEU A 216 -13.19 -11.40 -18.64
N LEU A 217 -13.36 -12.54 -19.34
CA LEU A 217 -13.47 -12.58 -20.80
C LEU A 217 -14.72 -11.81 -21.31
N ARG A 218 -15.85 -11.96 -20.63
CA ARG A 218 -17.11 -11.29 -21.01
C ARG A 218 -17.12 -9.80 -20.78
N THR A 219 -16.34 -9.32 -19.81
CA THR A 219 -16.28 -7.91 -19.41
C THR A 219 -15.09 -7.16 -19.99
N GLY A 220 -14.26 -7.81 -20.82
CA GLY A 220 -13.12 -7.18 -21.51
C GLY A 220 -11.89 -6.99 -20.61
N HIS A 221 -11.75 -7.82 -19.57
CA HIS A 221 -10.64 -7.79 -18.61
C HIS A 221 -9.69 -9.01 -18.76
N GLU A 222 -9.62 -9.59 -19.97
CA GLU A 222 -8.79 -10.76 -20.25
C GLU A 222 -7.30 -10.55 -19.96
N LYS A 223 -6.82 -9.31 -20.03
CA LYS A 223 -5.43 -8.94 -19.71
C LYS A 223 -5.00 -9.37 -18.32
N ILE A 224 -5.93 -9.44 -17.35
CA ILE A 224 -5.63 -9.92 -16.00
C ILE A 224 -5.06 -11.34 -16.05
N LEU A 225 -5.55 -12.18 -16.97
CA LEU A 225 -5.11 -13.58 -17.09
C LEU A 225 -3.66 -13.70 -17.55
N GLU A 226 -3.15 -12.74 -18.34
CA GLU A 226 -1.80 -12.75 -18.89
C GLU A 226 -0.72 -12.63 -17.80
N HIS A 227 -1.02 -11.94 -16.70
CA HIS A 227 -0.10 -11.76 -15.57
C HIS A 227 -0.60 -12.44 -14.27
N THR A 228 -1.58 -13.35 -14.41
CA THR A 228 -2.09 -14.14 -13.28
C THR A 228 -1.21 -15.35 -12.98
N VAL A 229 -0.80 -15.45 -11.72
CA VAL A 229 -0.11 -16.60 -11.15
C VAL A 229 -1.09 -17.39 -10.29
N GLN A 230 -1.53 -18.56 -10.77
CA GLN A 230 -2.39 -19.44 -9.97
C GLN A 230 -1.59 -20.14 -8.87
N LYS A 231 -2.12 -20.14 -7.65
CA LYS A 231 -1.57 -20.82 -6.47
C LYS A 231 -2.59 -21.78 -5.88
N VAL A 232 -2.29 -23.06 -5.90
CA VAL A 232 -3.14 -24.06 -5.25
C VAL A 232 -2.73 -24.16 -3.79
N VAL A 233 -3.65 -23.81 -2.90
CA VAL A 233 -3.47 -23.91 -1.44
C VAL A 233 -3.99 -25.28 -1.00
N ARG A 234 -3.20 -26.00 -0.20
CA ARG A 234 -3.67 -27.26 0.38
C ARG A 234 -4.69 -26.98 1.46
N SER A 235 -5.89 -27.54 1.33
CA SER A 235 -6.88 -27.54 2.41
C SER A 235 -6.26 -28.23 3.65
N ARG A 236 -6.24 -27.57 4.79
CA ARG A 236 -5.72 -28.13 6.05
C ARG A 236 -6.66 -29.12 6.71
N ASN A 237 -7.86 -29.33 6.17
CA ASN A 237 -8.87 -30.19 6.79
C ASN A 237 -9.33 -31.30 5.84
N GLY A 238 -8.80 -32.50 6.05
CA GLY A 238 -9.51 -33.72 5.79
C GLY A 238 -10.64 -33.95 6.86
N GLY A 239 -11.41 -32.92 7.15
CA GLY A 239 -12.56 -32.95 8.07
C GLY A 239 -13.78 -32.42 7.35
N THR A 240 -14.72 -33.29 7.04
CA THR A 240 -16.09 -33.01 6.63
C THR A 240 -16.69 -32.01 7.64
N VAL A 241 -16.94 -30.77 7.20
CA VAL A 241 -17.84 -29.86 7.91
C VAL A 241 -19.19 -30.00 7.24
N ILE A 242 -20.14 -30.57 7.95
CA ILE A 242 -21.57 -30.61 7.63
C ILE A 242 -22.12 -29.18 7.69
#